data_e010617c873a6f4fa204d8277a2d2e82
#
_entry.id   e010617c873a6f4fa204d8277a2d2e82
#
_cell.length_a   1.000
_cell.length_b   1.000
_cell.length_c   1.000
_cell.angle_alpha   90.00
_cell.angle_beta   90.00
_cell.angle_gamma   90.00
#
_symmetry.space_group_name_H-M   'P 1'
#
loop_
_entity.id
_entity.type
_entity.pdbx_description
1 polymer ?
#
loop_
_entity_poly.entity_id
_entity_poly.type
_entity_poly.pdbx_seq_one_letter_code
_entity_poly.pdbx_strand_id
1 'polypeptide(L)' 'NGMFVLENHTLEEIMSKLARWYDFTVFYQNTSLKEATFKGKIPRYTSFESVLNILEKTGEVKFNVKNQTVTVYQ' A
#
# COMPACT_ATOMS: atom_id res chain seq x y z
N ASN A 1 20.13 3.89 -3.60
CA ASN A 1 19.24 3.31 -3.90
C ASN A 1 17.89 3.86 -4.09
N GLY A 2 17.21 3.74 -5.15
CA GLY A 2 15.92 4.24 -5.41
C GLY A 2 14.83 3.19 -5.37
N MET A 3 15.03 2.15 -4.55
CA MET A 3 14.07 1.05 -4.49
C MET A 3 13.52 0.88 -3.07
N PHE A 4 12.24 0.59 -3.00
CA PHE A 4 11.59 0.21 -1.76
C PHE A 4 11.43 -1.30 -1.81
N VAL A 5 12.21 -2.02 -1.02
CA VAL A 5 12.25 -3.49 -1.07
C VAL A 5 11.27 -4.07 -0.06
N LEU A 6 10.38 -4.93 -0.54
CA LEU A 6 9.40 -5.61 0.29
C LEU A 6 9.83 -7.06 0.47
N GLU A 7 9.99 -7.50 1.73
CA GLU A 7 10.41 -8.86 2.05
C GLU A 7 9.39 -9.46 3.00
N ASN A 8 8.22 -9.77 2.47
CA ASN A 8 7.10 -10.27 3.28
C ASN A 8 6.61 -9.26 4.29
N HIS A 9 6.59 -7.99 3.89
CA HIS A 9 6.02 -6.95 4.73
C HIS A 9 4.50 -7.05 4.68
N THR A 10 3.86 -6.80 5.81
CA THR A 10 2.40 -6.76 5.84
C THR A 10 1.89 -5.49 5.20
N LEU A 11 0.64 -5.53 4.75
CA LEU A 11 0.03 -4.35 4.16
C LEU A 11 0.02 -3.20 5.17
N GLU A 12 -0.22 -3.51 6.44
CA GLU A 12 -0.22 -2.47 7.47
C GLU A 12 1.13 -1.76 7.55
N GLU A 13 2.22 -2.53 7.49
CA GLU A 13 3.56 -1.94 7.51
C GLU A 13 3.80 -1.05 6.30
N ILE A 14 3.40 -1.55 5.13
CA ILE A 14 3.59 -0.82 3.88
C ILE A 14 2.79 0.48 3.89
N MET A 15 1.52 0.40 4.25
CA MET A 15 0.65 1.57 4.23
C MET A 15 1.06 2.59 5.28
N SER A 16 1.60 2.14 6.42
CA SER A 16 2.10 3.06 7.45
C SER A 16 3.26 3.89 6.92
N LYS A 17 4.17 3.25 6.20
CA LYS A 17 5.31 3.98 5.62
C LYS A 17 4.84 4.95 4.53
N LEU A 18 3.93 4.50 3.67
CA LEU A 18 3.42 5.35 2.60
C LEU A 18 2.64 6.53 3.16
N ALA A 19 1.86 6.30 4.21
CA ALA A 19 1.09 7.38 4.83
C ALA A 19 2.01 8.47 5.37
N ARG A 20 3.18 8.06 5.88
CA ARG A 20 4.16 9.01 6.40
C ARG A 20 4.80 9.83 5.29
N TRP A 21 5.04 9.21 4.14
CA TRP A 21 5.69 9.89 3.01
C TRP A 21 4.73 10.79 2.23
N TYR A 22 3.48 10.36 2.10
CA TYR A 22 2.52 11.02 1.21
C TYR A 22 1.36 11.68 1.95
N ASP A 23 1.34 11.60 3.26
CA ASP A 23 0.37 12.30 4.10
C ASP A 23 -1.08 11.96 3.78
N PHE A 24 -1.49 10.73 4.09
CA PHE A 24 -2.87 10.31 3.93
C PHE A 24 -3.29 9.43 5.10
N THR A 25 -4.61 9.19 5.18
CA THR A 25 -5.19 8.33 6.20
C THR A 25 -5.62 7.02 5.55
N VAL A 26 -5.40 5.91 6.23
CA VAL A 26 -5.76 4.60 5.72
C VAL A 26 -6.94 4.04 6.52
N PHE A 27 -7.93 3.53 5.81
CA PHE A 27 -9.07 2.87 6.42
C PHE A 27 -9.19 1.47 5.82
N TYR A 28 -9.22 0.44 6.67
CA TYR A 28 -9.36 -0.94 6.23
C TYR A 28 -10.80 -1.37 6.41
N GLN A 29 -11.47 -1.71 5.31
CA GLN A 29 -12.84 -2.18 5.37
C GLN A 29 -12.94 -3.48 6.16
N ASN A 30 -11.90 -4.31 6.05
CA ASN A 30 -11.78 -5.55 6.80
C ASN A 30 -10.40 -5.56 7.42
N THR A 31 -10.33 -5.64 8.76
CA THR A 31 -9.05 -5.55 9.45
C THR A 31 -8.12 -6.70 9.11
N SER A 32 -8.63 -7.83 8.66
CA SER A 32 -7.77 -8.94 8.27
C SER A 32 -6.89 -8.59 7.08
N LEU A 33 -7.26 -7.59 6.28
CA LEU A 33 -6.47 -7.17 5.15
C LEU A 33 -5.12 -6.58 5.57
N LYS A 34 -5.01 -6.13 6.81
CA LYS A 34 -3.75 -5.61 7.32
C LYS A 34 -2.64 -6.64 7.27
N GLU A 35 -3.01 -7.91 7.33
CA GLU A 35 -2.04 -9.00 7.43
C GLU A 35 -1.61 -9.57 6.10
N ALA A 36 -2.16 -9.09 5.00
CA ALA A 36 -1.70 -9.52 3.68
C ALA A 36 -0.23 -9.17 3.53
N THR A 37 0.58 -10.10 3.01
CA THR A 37 2.01 -9.86 2.87
C THR A 37 2.38 -9.69 1.42
N PHE A 38 3.41 -8.89 1.20
CA PHE A 38 3.87 -8.55 -0.14
C PHE A 38 5.38 -8.69 -0.23
N LYS A 39 5.84 -9.05 -1.42
CA LYS A 39 7.25 -9.27 -1.66
C LYS A 39 7.61 -8.69 -3.02
N GLY A 40 8.76 -8.04 -3.10
CA GLY A 40 9.21 -7.48 -4.37
C GLY A 40 9.88 -6.13 -4.18
N LYS A 41 10.04 -5.42 -5.30
CA LYS A 41 10.70 -4.12 -5.29
C LYS A 41 9.80 -3.09 -5.95
N ILE A 42 9.71 -1.92 -5.35
CA ILE A 42 8.93 -0.81 -5.87
C ILE A 42 9.87 0.38 -6.03
N PRO A 43 9.88 1.03 -7.21
CA PRO A 43 10.70 2.22 -7.39
C PRO A 43 10.30 3.31 -6.40
N ARG A 44 11.27 3.88 -5.71
CA ARG A 44 11.01 4.82 -4.64
C ARG A 44 10.37 6.12 -5.11
N TYR A 45 10.68 6.52 -6.33
CA TYR A 45 10.18 7.77 -6.87
C TYR A 45 8.91 7.59 -7.70
N THR A 46 8.25 6.46 -7.54
CA THR A 46 6.98 6.18 -8.18
C THR A 46 5.88 7.00 -7.49
N SER A 47 4.89 7.43 -8.24
CA SER A 47 3.78 8.16 -7.66
C SER A 47 3.01 7.28 -6.68
N PHE A 48 2.32 7.93 -5.75
CA PHE A 48 1.53 7.23 -4.75
C PHE A 48 0.52 6.28 -5.41
N GLU A 49 -0.19 6.77 -6.42
CA GLU A 49 -1.19 5.95 -7.11
C GLU A 49 -0.56 4.75 -7.81
N SER A 50 0.64 4.92 -8.33
CA SER A 50 1.33 3.81 -9.00
C SER A 50 1.70 2.73 -8.02
N VAL A 51 2.12 3.10 -6.80
CA VAL A 51 2.44 2.13 -5.77
C VAL A 51 1.20 1.31 -5.44
N LEU A 52 0.06 1.98 -5.25
CA LEU A 52 -1.18 1.28 -4.95
C LEU A 52 -1.58 0.34 -6.07
N ASN A 53 -1.40 0.77 -7.33
CA ASN A 53 -1.72 -0.09 -8.46
C ASN A 53 -0.85 -1.33 -8.49
N ILE A 54 0.41 -1.20 -8.14
CA ILE A 54 1.33 -2.34 -8.08
C ILE A 54 0.83 -3.35 -7.05
N LEU A 55 0.42 -2.87 -5.88
CA LEU A 55 -0.09 -3.76 -4.84
C LEU A 55 -1.41 -4.41 -5.25
N GLU A 56 -2.27 -3.69 -5.97
CA GLU A 56 -3.53 -4.27 -6.44
C GLU A 56 -3.33 -5.40 -7.44
N LYS A 57 -2.25 -5.36 -8.19
CA LYS A 57 -2.00 -6.39 -9.20
C LYS A 57 -1.76 -7.75 -8.61
N THR A 58 -1.47 -7.82 -7.32
CA THR A 58 -1.30 -9.12 -6.66
C THR A 58 -2.62 -9.86 -6.49
N GLY A 59 -3.75 -9.13 -6.58
CA GLY A 59 -5.06 -9.73 -6.39
C GLY A 59 -5.49 -9.84 -4.95
N GLU A 60 -4.65 -9.41 -4.02
CA GLU A 60 -4.95 -9.54 -2.60
C GLU A 60 -5.83 -8.42 -2.07
N VAL A 61 -5.69 -7.22 -2.61
CA VAL A 61 -6.38 -6.05 -2.08
C VAL A 61 -6.75 -5.10 -3.21
N LYS A 62 -7.67 -4.19 -2.91
CA LYS A 62 -8.03 -3.10 -3.78
C LYS A 62 -8.02 -1.81 -2.97
N PHE A 63 -7.82 -0.69 -3.66
CA PHE A 63 -7.72 0.61 -3.02
C PHE A 63 -8.68 1.59 -3.66
N ASN A 64 -9.31 2.39 -2.82
CA ASN A 64 -10.13 3.51 -3.28
C ASN A 64 -9.57 4.76 -2.63
N VAL A 65 -9.11 5.70 -3.45
CA VAL A 65 -8.52 6.94 -2.96
C VAL A 65 -9.51 8.06 -3.15
N LYS A 66 -9.83 8.75 -2.06
CA LYS A 66 -10.73 9.88 -2.11
C LYS A 66 -10.18 10.95 -1.18
N ASN A 67 -9.87 12.11 -1.75
CA ASN A 67 -9.20 13.16 -1.00
C ASN A 67 -7.90 12.59 -0.42
N GLN A 68 -7.71 12.66 0.87
CA GLN A 68 -6.51 12.14 1.51
C GLN A 68 -6.80 10.87 2.29
N THR A 69 -7.83 10.15 1.90
CA THR A 69 -8.21 8.91 2.56
C THR A 69 -8.10 7.76 1.55
N VAL A 70 -7.40 6.71 1.95
CA VAL A 70 -7.29 5.49 1.15
C VAL A 70 -8.07 4.41 1.87
N THR A 71 -9.08 3.88 1.19
CA THR A 71 -9.85 2.76 1.73
C THR A 71 -9.32 1.48 1.12
N VAL A 72 -8.97 0.52 1.98
CA VAL A 72 -8.48 -0.79 1.55
C VAL A 72 -9.63 -1.77 1.65
N TYR A 73 -9.89 -2.48 0.55
CA TYR A 73 -10.98 -3.45 0.53
C TYR A 73 -10.60 -4.63 -0.36
N GLN A 74 -11.52 -5.55 -0.57
CA GLN A 74 -11.22 -6.75 -1.35
C GLN A 74 -12.28 -7.03 -2.46
#